data_09bdc6fb22fbb02c40f364390feca211
#
_entry.id   09bdc6fb22fbb02c40f364390feca211
#
_cell.length_a   1.000
_cell.length_b   1.000
_cell.length_c   1.000
_cell.angle_alpha   90.00
_cell.angle_beta   90.00
_cell.angle_gamma   90.00
#
_symmetry.space_group_name_H-M   'P 1'
#
loop_
_entity.id
_entity.type
_entity.pdbx_description
1 polymer ?
#
loop_
_entity_poly.entity_id
_entity_poly.type
_entity_poly.pdbx_seq_one_letter_code
_entity_poly.pdbx_strand_id
1 'polypeptide(L)'
;LDNTVVVLKNNKNKHLAVLKDDQEFVTQNGVIKFNDIKELPSVINSSNNHEYHVYIPSFEEFILLMKRGPQIIYPKDIGSILIAGNINKNSNILEIGTGSGALTLYLNLILDKESQLFTLDESKRNQRRAQKTIERFLTSSKINNNFLNVNYINTNLSNFSFKDIADEVDTIITDIPEPWEFFMKNKIEKNLNWVSYLPSITQVEKIVIKLNEHNFINIKIMETLNREWIVDKKIVRPKNEMVGHTGFVVS
;
A
#
# COMPACT_ATOMS: atom_id res chain seq x y z
N LEU A 1 20.86 14.85 -3.85
CA LEU A 1 20.13 13.72 -3.23
C LEU A 1 19.22 14.16 -2.08
N ASP A 2 19.14 15.47 -1.82
CA ASP A 2 18.29 16.00 -0.74
C ASP A 2 16.83 15.56 -0.91
N ASN A 3 16.18 15.20 0.21
CA ASN A 3 14.81 14.67 0.28
C ASN A 3 14.57 13.31 -0.41
N THR A 4 15.63 12.62 -0.87
CA THR A 4 15.51 11.29 -1.46
C THR A 4 15.30 10.23 -0.36
N VAL A 5 14.33 9.34 -0.54
CA VAL A 5 14.16 8.16 0.32
C VAL A 5 15.13 7.06 -0.12
N VAL A 6 15.83 6.50 0.85
CA VAL A 6 16.80 5.41 0.61
C VAL A 6 16.62 4.27 1.61
N VAL A 7 17.06 3.10 1.19
CA VAL A 7 17.30 1.98 2.09
C VAL A 7 18.79 2.00 2.49
N LEU A 8 19.03 1.91 3.80
CA LEU A 8 20.33 1.64 4.40
C LEU A 8 20.35 0.18 4.81
N LYS A 9 21.05 -0.67 4.08
CA LYS A 9 21.07 -2.12 4.25
C LYS A 9 22.46 -2.61 4.67
N ASN A 10 22.53 -3.34 5.76
CA ASN A 10 23.68 -4.16 6.12
C ASN A 10 23.30 -5.66 6.11
N ASN A 11 24.21 -6.54 6.54
CA ASN A 11 23.97 -7.99 6.56
C ASN A 11 22.79 -8.44 7.44
N LYS A 12 22.38 -7.62 8.42
CA LYS A 12 21.35 -8.00 9.42
C LYS A 12 20.08 -7.17 9.32
N ASN A 13 20.20 -5.89 8.93
CA ASN A 13 19.12 -4.92 9.06
C ASN A 13 18.94 -4.10 7.79
N LYS A 14 17.69 -3.67 7.56
CA LYS A 14 17.32 -2.65 6.59
C LYS A 14 16.62 -1.51 7.31
N HIS A 15 16.97 -0.28 6.95
CA HIS A 15 16.34 0.92 7.48
C HIS A 15 15.92 1.82 6.34
N LEU A 16 14.74 2.41 6.44
CA LEU A 16 14.28 3.46 5.53
C LEU A 16 14.69 4.81 6.09
N ALA A 17 15.39 5.62 5.31
CA ALA A 17 15.81 6.95 5.69
C ALA A 17 15.45 7.96 4.58
N VAL A 18 15.33 9.23 4.96
CA VAL A 18 15.20 10.36 4.01
C VAL A 18 16.49 11.14 4.09
N LEU A 19 17.22 11.19 2.97
CA LEU A 19 18.46 11.96 2.91
C LEU A 19 18.15 13.44 3.09
N LYS A 20 18.91 14.09 3.92
CA LYS A 20 18.89 15.53 4.13
C LYS A 20 20.31 16.03 4.36
N ASP A 21 20.64 17.12 3.74
CA ASP A 21 21.95 17.72 3.90
C ASP A 21 22.24 18.01 5.37
N ASP A 22 23.48 17.79 5.79
CA ASP A 22 23.99 17.98 7.14
C ASP A 22 23.29 17.16 8.24
N GLN A 23 22.51 16.14 7.87
CA GLN A 23 21.93 15.19 8.83
C GLN A 23 22.66 13.85 8.81
N GLU A 24 22.37 13.08 9.86
CA GLU A 24 22.95 11.77 10.06
C GLU A 24 21.88 10.77 10.54
N PHE A 25 22.14 9.49 10.31
CA PHE A 25 21.28 8.39 10.73
C PHE A 25 21.98 7.53 11.78
N VAL A 26 21.39 7.45 12.97
CA VAL A 26 21.93 6.64 14.07
C VAL A 26 21.44 5.20 13.93
N THR A 27 22.37 4.26 13.91
CA THR A 27 22.10 2.81 13.88
C THR A 27 22.71 2.14 15.10
N GLN A 28 22.39 0.87 15.31
CA GLN A 28 23.07 0.05 16.34
C GLN A 28 24.58 -0.15 16.04
N ASN A 29 24.99 0.04 14.79
CA ASN A 29 26.36 -0.15 14.30
C ASN A 29 27.07 1.17 14.02
N GLY A 30 26.68 2.24 14.70
CA GLY A 30 27.28 3.56 14.56
C GLY A 30 26.43 4.52 13.71
N VAL A 31 26.99 5.67 13.43
CA VAL A 31 26.36 6.81 12.76
C VAL A 31 26.70 6.81 11.28
N ILE A 32 25.75 7.07 10.44
CA ILE A 32 25.90 7.26 8.99
C ILE A 32 25.67 8.74 8.69
N LYS A 33 26.65 9.43 8.16
CA LYS A 33 26.52 10.82 7.71
C LYS A 33 25.96 10.85 6.29
N PHE A 34 24.86 11.56 6.08
CA PHE A 34 24.23 11.63 4.75
C PHE A 34 25.10 12.36 3.72
N ASN A 35 25.96 13.26 4.19
CA ASN A 35 26.93 13.97 3.32
C ASN A 35 27.98 13.05 2.69
N ASP A 36 28.16 11.82 3.22
CA ASP A 36 29.07 10.83 2.64
C ASP A 36 28.44 10.09 1.44
N ILE A 37 27.11 10.20 1.26
CA ILE A 37 26.36 9.58 0.17
C ILE A 37 26.33 10.55 -1.02
N LYS A 38 27.21 10.35 -2.00
CA LYS A 38 27.33 11.24 -3.17
C LYS A 38 26.49 10.78 -4.36
N GLU A 39 26.23 9.49 -4.46
CA GLU A 39 25.48 8.87 -5.56
C GLU A 39 24.68 7.66 -5.08
N LEU A 40 23.75 7.17 -5.89
CA LEU A 40 22.95 5.98 -5.62
C LEU A 40 22.92 5.08 -6.85
N PRO A 41 23.12 3.75 -6.70
CA PRO A 41 23.46 3.09 -5.43
C PRO A 41 24.91 3.34 -4.99
N SER A 42 25.16 3.23 -3.69
CA SER A 42 26.52 3.37 -3.13
C SER A 42 26.75 2.44 -1.94
N VAL A 43 28.00 2.32 -1.55
CA VAL A 43 28.43 1.60 -0.34
C VAL A 43 29.20 2.58 0.53
N ILE A 44 28.80 2.68 1.80
CA ILE A 44 29.41 3.58 2.79
C ILE A 44 29.65 2.86 4.10
N ASN A 45 30.53 3.39 4.93
CA ASN A 45 30.79 2.88 6.27
C ASN A 45 30.16 3.79 7.34
N SER A 46 29.61 3.17 8.39
CA SER A 46 29.22 3.90 9.60
C SER A 46 30.47 4.33 10.41
N SER A 47 30.26 5.16 11.43
CA SER A 47 31.33 5.61 12.35
C SER A 47 32.09 4.44 13.04
N ASN A 48 31.46 3.28 13.15
CA ASN A 48 32.04 2.06 13.72
C ASN A 48 32.56 1.10 12.63
N ASN A 49 32.81 1.59 11.42
CA ASN A 49 33.34 0.85 10.28
C ASN A 49 32.49 -0.35 9.83
N HIS A 50 31.16 -0.28 9.98
CA HIS A 50 30.24 -1.24 9.41
C HIS A 50 29.75 -0.79 8.05
N GLU A 51 29.82 -1.68 7.06
CA GLU A 51 29.39 -1.43 5.67
C GLU A 51 27.88 -1.39 5.53
N TYR A 52 27.40 -0.41 4.77
CA TYR A 52 26.00 -0.24 4.39
C TYR A 52 25.88 -0.02 2.88
N HIS A 53 25.03 -0.81 2.24
CA HIS A 53 24.55 -0.55 0.88
C HIS A 53 23.42 0.49 0.96
N VAL A 54 23.53 1.54 0.15
CA VAL A 54 22.56 2.64 0.08
C VAL A 54 21.94 2.67 -1.30
N TYR A 55 20.61 2.57 -1.38
CA TYR A 55 19.89 2.53 -2.65
C TYR A 55 18.45 3.00 -2.51
N ILE A 56 17.80 3.34 -3.64
CA ILE A 56 16.38 3.69 -3.69
C ILE A 56 15.54 2.43 -3.43
N PRO A 57 14.57 2.46 -2.47
CA PRO A 57 13.74 1.30 -2.17
C PRO A 57 12.90 0.88 -3.38
N SER A 58 12.68 -0.44 -3.52
CA SER A 58 11.54 -0.94 -4.27
C SER A 58 10.23 -0.54 -3.57
N PHE A 59 9.10 -0.64 -4.29
CA PHE A 59 7.79 -0.42 -3.68
C PHE A 59 7.58 -1.32 -2.46
N GLU A 60 7.88 -2.61 -2.59
CA GLU A 60 7.75 -3.58 -1.51
C GLU A 60 8.59 -3.19 -0.29
N GLU A 61 9.87 -2.87 -0.48
CA GLU A 61 10.75 -2.44 0.60
C GLU A 61 10.25 -1.16 1.28
N PHE A 62 9.76 -0.22 0.49
CA PHE A 62 9.22 1.03 1.03
C PHE A 62 8.02 0.76 1.95
N ILE A 63 7.05 -0.03 1.49
CA ILE A 63 5.84 -0.35 2.27
C ILE A 63 6.18 -1.14 3.54
N LEU A 64 7.09 -2.12 3.45
CA LEU A 64 7.46 -2.95 4.60
C LEU A 64 8.31 -2.22 5.64
N LEU A 65 9.10 -1.22 5.22
CA LEU A 65 10.01 -0.46 6.07
C LEU A 65 9.45 0.89 6.54
N MET A 66 8.38 1.39 5.93
CA MET A 66 7.80 2.67 6.35
C MET A 66 7.34 2.63 7.81
N LYS A 67 7.37 3.79 8.48
CA LYS A 67 6.86 3.90 9.86
C LYS A 67 5.39 3.49 9.91
N ARG A 68 5.11 2.43 10.63
CA ARG A 68 3.77 1.87 10.78
C ARG A 68 2.87 2.87 11.52
N GLY A 69 1.72 3.10 10.96
CA GLY A 69 0.57 3.73 11.58
C GLY A 69 -0.55 2.70 11.67
N PRO A 70 -1.63 2.86 10.88
CA PRO A 70 -2.60 1.79 10.64
C PRO A 70 -1.93 0.53 10.08
N GLN A 71 -2.62 -0.61 10.18
CA GLN A 71 -2.17 -1.85 9.54
C GLN A 71 -2.02 -1.62 8.03
N ILE A 72 -0.99 -2.20 7.45
CA ILE A 72 -0.74 -2.12 6.00
C ILE A 72 -1.37 -3.32 5.30
N ILE A 73 -1.87 -3.12 4.08
CA ILE A 73 -2.07 -4.23 3.16
C ILE A 73 -0.69 -4.68 2.68
N TYR A 74 -0.40 -5.97 2.85
CA TYR A 74 0.91 -6.51 2.44
C TYR A 74 1.03 -6.54 0.92
N PRO A 75 2.23 -6.31 0.37
CA PRO A 75 2.46 -6.31 -1.09
C PRO A 75 1.95 -7.57 -1.81
N LYS A 76 2.06 -8.74 -1.17
CA LYS A 76 1.53 -10.00 -1.71
C LYS A 76 0.01 -9.98 -1.93
N ASP A 77 -0.74 -9.27 -1.06
CA ASP A 77 -2.19 -9.19 -1.11
C ASP A 77 -2.66 -8.12 -2.10
N ILE A 78 -1.88 -7.04 -2.29
CA ILE A 78 -2.17 -6.00 -3.28
C ILE A 78 -2.31 -6.62 -4.68
N GLY A 79 -1.40 -7.53 -5.07
CA GLY A 79 -1.50 -8.22 -6.36
C GLY A 79 -2.82 -8.96 -6.53
N SER A 80 -3.29 -9.65 -5.49
CA SER A 80 -4.57 -10.36 -5.49
C SER A 80 -5.76 -9.41 -5.58
N ILE A 81 -5.71 -8.28 -4.87
CA ILE A 81 -6.74 -7.23 -4.92
C ILE A 81 -6.86 -6.66 -6.35
N LEU A 82 -5.74 -6.38 -7.01
CA LEU A 82 -5.74 -5.83 -8.37
C LEU A 82 -6.38 -6.79 -9.37
N ILE A 83 -6.00 -8.06 -9.29
CA ILE A 83 -6.56 -9.11 -10.18
C ILE A 83 -8.04 -9.31 -9.89
N ALA A 84 -8.42 -9.41 -8.62
CA ALA A 84 -9.80 -9.61 -8.19
C ALA A 84 -10.71 -8.44 -8.60
N GLY A 85 -10.22 -7.21 -8.52
CA GLY A 85 -10.92 -5.98 -8.93
C GLY A 85 -10.88 -5.70 -10.43
N ASN A 86 -10.24 -6.57 -11.25
CA ASN A 86 -10.01 -6.33 -12.68
C ASN A 86 -9.37 -4.96 -12.96
N ILE A 87 -8.44 -4.56 -12.09
CA ILE A 87 -7.85 -3.22 -12.11
C ILE A 87 -6.78 -3.13 -13.20
N ASN A 88 -6.89 -2.11 -14.01
CA ASN A 88 -5.94 -1.76 -15.07
C ASN A 88 -5.70 -0.25 -15.08
N LYS A 89 -4.82 0.23 -15.94
CA LYS A 89 -4.41 1.64 -15.99
C LYS A 89 -5.57 2.64 -16.23
N ASN A 90 -6.68 2.19 -16.80
CA ASN A 90 -7.85 3.04 -17.12
C ASN A 90 -8.96 2.90 -16.07
N SER A 91 -8.77 2.14 -15.01
CA SER A 91 -9.78 1.93 -13.98
C SER A 91 -10.02 3.19 -13.16
N ASN A 92 -11.28 3.42 -12.80
CA ASN A 92 -11.71 4.48 -11.90
C ASN A 92 -12.14 3.87 -10.57
N ILE A 93 -11.48 4.25 -9.51
CA ILE A 93 -11.53 3.50 -8.25
C ILE A 93 -12.03 4.36 -7.10
N LEU A 94 -12.92 3.78 -6.29
CA LEU A 94 -13.20 4.25 -4.93
C LEU A 94 -12.52 3.30 -3.93
N GLU A 95 -11.51 3.78 -3.24
CA GLU A 95 -10.90 3.13 -2.08
C GLU A 95 -11.59 3.61 -0.81
N ILE A 96 -12.13 2.70 -0.02
CA ILE A 96 -12.73 2.98 1.27
C ILE A 96 -11.80 2.43 2.36
N GLY A 97 -11.14 3.33 3.09
CA GLY A 97 -10.06 3.04 4.03
C GLY A 97 -8.69 3.41 3.47
N THR A 98 -8.34 4.71 3.42
CA THR A 98 -7.00 5.18 3.03
C THR A 98 -5.91 4.59 3.94
N GLY A 99 -6.18 4.50 5.22
CA GLY A 99 -5.32 3.90 6.22
C GLY A 99 -3.87 4.42 6.20
N SER A 100 -2.93 3.53 5.90
CA SER A 100 -1.51 3.85 5.78
C SER A 100 -1.14 4.52 4.45
N GLY A 101 -2.00 4.42 3.44
CA GLY A 101 -1.77 4.84 2.05
C GLY A 101 -1.00 3.81 1.21
N ALA A 102 -0.81 2.58 1.70
CA ALA A 102 -0.06 1.55 0.97
C ALA A 102 -0.75 1.17 -0.34
N LEU A 103 -2.05 0.88 -0.29
CA LEU A 103 -2.83 0.57 -1.49
C LEU A 103 -3.01 1.81 -2.37
N THR A 104 -3.35 2.96 -1.77
CA THR A 104 -3.46 4.25 -2.49
C THR A 104 -2.20 4.56 -3.28
N LEU A 105 -1.00 4.35 -2.69
CA LEU A 105 0.27 4.56 -3.36
C LEU A 105 0.41 3.62 -4.56
N TYR A 106 0.09 2.33 -4.41
CA TYR A 106 0.22 1.39 -5.50
C TYR A 106 -0.76 1.69 -6.64
N LEU A 107 -2.00 2.01 -6.31
CA LEU A 107 -2.99 2.45 -7.29
C LEU A 107 -2.51 3.70 -8.05
N ASN A 108 -1.93 4.66 -7.36
CA ASN A 108 -1.34 5.85 -7.99
C ASN A 108 -0.19 5.53 -8.97
N LEU A 109 0.55 4.44 -8.73
CA LEU A 109 1.65 4.00 -9.61
C LEU A 109 1.16 3.33 -10.91
N ILE A 110 0.01 2.68 -10.88
CA ILE A 110 -0.48 1.87 -12.01
C ILE A 110 -1.58 2.55 -12.84
N LEU A 111 -2.35 3.43 -12.22
CA LEU A 111 -3.43 4.16 -12.90
C LEU A 111 -2.86 5.25 -13.80
N ASP A 112 -3.50 5.47 -14.93
CA ASP A 112 -3.18 6.59 -15.84
C ASP A 112 -3.64 7.92 -15.21
N LYS A 113 -3.03 9.02 -15.62
CA LYS A 113 -3.40 10.36 -15.17
C LYS A 113 -4.85 10.76 -15.47
N GLU A 114 -5.46 10.16 -16.48
CA GLU A 114 -6.86 10.39 -16.87
C GLU A 114 -7.86 9.58 -16.01
N SER A 115 -7.36 8.61 -15.22
CA SER A 115 -8.20 7.82 -14.32
C SER A 115 -8.60 8.61 -13.08
N GLN A 116 -9.64 8.16 -12.40
CA GLN A 116 -10.09 8.74 -11.12
C GLN A 116 -9.74 7.78 -9.97
N LEU A 117 -9.10 8.32 -8.95
CA LEU A 117 -8.88 7.62 -7.70
C LEU A 117 -9.45 8.46 -6.56
N PHE A 118 -10.57 8.01 -6.02
CA PHE A 118 -11.15 8.52 -4.80
C PHE A 118 -10.69 7.65 -3.63
N THR A 119 -10.24 8.26 -2.54
CA THR A 119 -9.90 7.54 -1.32
C THR A 119 -10.58 8.17 -0.11
N LEU A 120 -11.36 7.35 0.60
CA LEU A 120 -12.19 7.77 1.72
C LEU A 120 -11.62 7.27 3.04
N ASP A 121 -11.53 8.14 4.02
CA ASP A 121 -11.15 7.78 5.40
C ASP A 121 -11.78 8.79 6.37
N GLU A 122 -12.30 8.32 7.50
CA GLU A 122 -12.84 9.19 8.54
C GLU A 122 -11.74 9.95 9.29
N SER A 123 -10.53 9.40 9.34
CA SER A 123 -9.38 9.98 10.01
C SER A 123 -8.60 10.93 9.11
N LYS A 124 -8.83 12.22 9.26
CA LYS A 124 -8.03 13.27 8.60
C LYS A 124 -6.53 13.13 8.87
N ARG A 125 -6.15 12.58 10.03
CA ARG A 125 -4.76 12.32 10.39
C ARG A 125 -4.16 11.21 9.52
N ASN A 126 -4.90 10.12 9.28
CA ASN A 126 -4.46 9.03 8.40
C ASN A 126 -4.28 9.53 6.98
N GLN A 127 -5.25 10.24 6.42
CA GLN A 127 -5.15 10.79 5.07
C GLN A 127 -3.95 11.72 4.89
N ARG A 128 -3.72 12.66 5.81
CA ARG A 128 -2.54 13.54 5.77
C ARG A 128 -1.22 12.77 5.85
N ARG A 129 -1.18 11.66 6.62
CA ARG A 129 -0.01 10.80 6.69
C ARG A 129 0.19 10.03 5.39
N ALA A 130 -0.88 9.48 4.82
CA ALA A 130 -0.85 8.78 3.54
C ALA A 130 -0.33 9.70 2.42
N GLN A 131 -0.88 10.92 2.30
CA GLN A 131 -0.40 11.92 1.33
C GLN A 131 1.11 12.15 1.42
N LYS A 132 1.62 12.43 2.63
CA LYS A 132 3.06 12.64 2.83
C LYS A 132 3.90 11.41 2.48
N THR A 133 3.38 10.22 2.74
CA THR A 133 4.05 8.97 2.42
C THR A 133 4.14 8.76 0.91
N ILE A 134 3.04 8.99 0.21
CA ILE A 134 2.92 8.90 -1.24
C ILE A 134 3.87 9.92 -1.89
N GLU A 135 3.78 11.20 -1.52
CA GLU A 135 4.66 12.26 -2.03
C GLU A 135 6.14 11.92 -1.88
N ARG A 136 6.54 11.41 -0.71
CA ARG A 136 7.94 11.00 -0.47
C ARG A 136 8.41 9.90 -1.41
N PHE A 137 7.60 8.87 -1.60
CA PHE A 137 7.96 7.77 -2.49
C PHE A 137 8.06 8.25 -3.94
N LEU A 138 7.05 8.96 -4.41
CA LEU A 138 6.98 9.44 -5.79
C LEU A 138 8.14 10.39 -6.12
N THR A 139 8.46 11.32 -5.22
CA THR A 139 9.59 12.24 -5.38
C THR A 139 10.94 11.50 -5.45
N SER A 140 11.09 10.44 -4.63
CA SER A 140 12.35 9.71 -4.52
C SER A 140 12.59 8.73 -5.67
N SER A 141 11.53 8.12 -6.18
CA SER A 141 11.62 7.06 -7.19
C SER A 141 11.96 7.59 -8.60
N LYS A 142 12.09 8.91 -8.77
CA LYS A 142 12.30 9.56 -10.08
C LYS A 142 11.29 9.11 -11.15
N ILE A 143 10.15 8.62 -10.73
CA ILE A 143 9.04 8.33 -11.62
C ILE A 143 8.57 9.67 -12.18
N ASN A 144 8.47 9.79 -13.49
CA ASN A 144 8.12 11.04 -14.18
C ASN A 144 6.90 11.70 -13.54
N ASN A 145 6.90 13.04 -13.44
CA ASN A 145 5.93 13.91 -12.79
C ASN A 145 4.46 13.83 -13.31
N ASN A 146 4.07 12.72 -13.92
CA ASN A 146 2.73 12.47 -14.43
C ASN A 146 1.92 11.62 -13.45
N PHE A 147 1.87 12.05 -12.19
CA PHE A 147 1.09 11.33 -11.18
C PHE A 147 -0.39 11.63 -11.31
N LEU A 148 -1.17 10.60 -11.05
CA LEU A 148 -2.60 10.70 -10.87
C LEU A 148 -2.92 11.66 -9.71
N ASN A 149 -3.90 12.53 -9.92
CA ASN A 149 -4.45 13.33 -8.83
C ASN A 149 -5.39 12.48 -7.98
N VAL A 150 -5.03 12.25 -6.72
CA VAL A 150 -5.85 11.48 -5.79
C VAL A 150 -6.88 12.38 -5.13
N ASN A 151 -8.15 12.01 -5.22
CA ASN A 151 -9.27 12.71 -4.59
C ASN A 151 -9.49 12.20 -3.15
N TYR A 152 -9.02 12.94 -2.16
CA TYR A 152 -9.15 12.57 -0.75
C TYR A 152 -10.48 13.02 -0.18
N ILE A 153 -11.33 12.06 0.23
CA ILE A 153 -12.64 12.30 0.84
C ILE A 153 -12.55 12.02 2.34
N ASN A 154 -12.62 13.07 3.17
CA ASN A 154 -12.54 12.92 4.62
C ASN A 154 -13.95 12.90 5.21
N THR A 155 -14.51 11.72 5.35
CA THR A 155 -15.82 11.49 5.96
C THR A 155 -15.94 10.03 6.43
N ASN A 156 -16.95 9.71 7.21
CA ASN A 156 -17.32 8.32 7.54
C ASN A 156 -18.39 7.80 6.57
N LEU A 157 -18.59 6.48 6.52
CA LEU A 157 -19.57 5.86 5.61
C LEU A 157 -21.00 6.35 5.85
N SER A 158 -21.33 6.70 7.09
CA SER A 158 -22.69 7.17 7.44
C SER A 158 -23.04 8.53 6.84
N ASN A 159 -22.03 9.33 6.48
CA ASN A 159 -22.20 10.65 5.84
C ASN A 159 -21.80 10.66 4.37
N PHE A 160 -21.23 9.56 3.85
CA PHE A 160 -20.80 9.47 2.48
C PHE A 160 -21.96 9.15 1.54
N SER A 161 -22.04 9.87 0.41
CA SER A 161 -22.98 9.64 -0.68
C SER A 161 -22.23 9.11 -1.91
N PHE A 162 -22.40 7.84 -2.23
CA PHE A 162 -21.79 7.24 -3.43
C PHE A 162 -22.39 7.83 -4.71
N LYS A 163 -23.65 8.23 -4.68
CA LYS A 163 -24.36 8.81 -5.84
C LYS A 163 -23.61 10.00 -6.45
N ASP A 164 -22.86 10.75 -5.64
CA ASP A 164 -22.15 11.96 -6.08
C ASP A 164 -20.96 11.63 -7.01
N ILE A 165 -20.43 10.41 -6.96
CA ILE A 165 -19.31 9.94 -7.78
C ILE A 165 -19.61 8.63 -8.53
N ALA A 166 -20.83 8.12 -8.45
CA ALA A 166 -21.17 6.79 -8.95
C ALA A 166 -20.87 6.61 -10.45
N ASP A 167 -21.12 7.65 -11.25
CA ASP A 167 -20.90 7.59 -12.71
C ASP A 167 -19.40 7.48 -13.07
N GLU A 168 -18.54 7.96 -12.20
CA GLU A 168 -17.09 7.98 -12.40
C GLU A 168 -16.38 6.70 -11.92
N VAL A 169 -17.02 5.86 -11.09
CA VAL A 169 -16.36 4.72 -10.42
C VAL A 169 -16.75 3.41 -11.08
N ASP A 170 -15.79 2.56 -11.42
CA ASP A 170 -16.01 1.21 -11.96
C ASP A 170 -15.62 0.09 -10.97
N THR A 171 -14.82 0.42 -9.96
CA THR A 171 -14.35 -0.54 -8.95
C THR A 171 -14.36 0.10 -7.55
N ILE A 172 -14.92 -0.62 -6.59
CA ILE A 172 -14.87 -0.25 -5.16
C ILE A 172 -13.95 -1.23 -4.44
N ILE A 173 -12.99 -0.70 -3.69
CA ILE A 173 -12.10 -1.49 -2.83
C ILE A 173 -12.31 -1.04 -1.39
N THR A 174 -12.48 -1.98 -0.47
CA THR A 174 -12.68 -1.68 0.95
C THR A 174 -11.61 -2.33 1.82
N ASP A 175 -10.96 -1.52 2.66
CA ASP A 175 -10.04 -1.93 3.73
C ASP A 175 -10.48 -1.29 5.05
N ILE A 176 -11.68 -1.67 5.48
CA ILE A 176 -12.31 -1.19 6.71
C ILE A 176 -12.96 -2.37 7.46
N PRO A 177 -13.18 -2.25 8.78
CA PRO A 177 -13.74 -3.35 9.58
C PRO A 177 -15.14 -3.79 9.17
N GLU A 178 -15.98 -2.89 8.68
CA GLU A 178 -17.40 -3.12 8.45
C GLU A 178 -17.86 -2.64 7.06
N PRO A 179 -17.34 -3.23 5.96
CA PRO A 179 -17.64 -2.76 4.61
C PRO A 179 -19.11 -2.89 4.20
N TRP A 180 -19.88 -3.77 4.86
CA TRP A 180 -21.31 -3.91 4.63
C TRP A 180 -22.11 -2.67 5.01
N GLU A 181 -21.59 -1.77 5.85
CA GLU A 181 -22.24 -0.51 6.21
C GLU A 181 -22.39 0.45 5.02
N PHE A 182 -21.55 0.29 3.98
CA PHE A 182 -21.71 1.02 2.74
C PHE A 182 -23.15 0.92 2.19
N PHE A 183 -23.73 -0.26 2.24
CA PHE A 183 -25.06 -0.55 1.69
C PHE A 183 -26.22 -0.03 2.56
N MET A 184 -25.97 0.49 3.74
CA MET A 184 -27.03 1.06 4.58
C MET A 184 -27.61 2.36 4.00
N LYS A 185 -26.79 3.10 3.27
CA LYS A 185 -27.18 4.39 2.67
C LYS A 185 -26.92 4.50 1.17
N ASN A 186 -26.08 3.65 0.63
CA ASN A 186 -25.67 3.72 -0.77
C ASN A 186 -26.28 2.54 -1.55
N LYS A 187 -26.80 2.85 -2.72
CA LYS A 187 -27.25 1.87 -3.71
C LYS A 187 -26.27 1.85 -4.87
N ILE A 188 -26.08 0.67 -5.42
CA ILE A 188 -25.32 0.47 -6.65
C ILE A 188 -26.32 0.09 -7.72
N GLU A 189 -26.49 0.97 -8.71
CA GLU A 189 -27.46 0.83 -9.80
C GLU A 189 -26.79 0.55 -11.15
N LYS A 190 -25.48 0.28 -11.12
CA LYS A 190 -24.69 -0.05 -12.32
C LYS A 190 -23.79 -1.26 -12.07
N ASN A 191 -23.26 -1.81 -13.16
CA ASN A 191 -22.24 -2.85 -13.05
C ASN A 191 -20.93 -2.24 -12.57
N LEU A 192 -20.35 -2.80 -11.51
CA LEU A 192 -19.02 -2.46 -11.02
C LEU A 192 -18.39 -3.67 -10.34
N ASN A 193 -17.07 -3.61 -10.13
CA ASN A 193 -16.35 -4.60 -9.36
C ASN A 193 -16.31 -4.18 -7.88
N TRP A 194 -16.45 -5.15 -7.00
CA TRP A 194 -16.30 -4.96 -5.57
C TRP A 194 -15.16 -5.83 -5.05
N VAL A 195 -14.27 -5.26 -4.23
CA VAL A 195 -13.22 -6.00 -3.55
C VAL A 195 -13.17 -5.58 -2.09
N SER A 196 -13.22 -6.53 -1.16
CA SER A 196 -12.99 -6.29 0.27
C SER A 196 -11.75 -7.03 0.73
N TYR A 197 -10.89 -6.35 1.50
CA TYR A 197 -9.78 -6.95 2.22
C TYR A 197 -10.12 -7.01 3.70
N LEU A 198 -10.16 -8.23 4.28
CA LEU A 198 -10.72 -8.48 5.61
C LEU A 198 -9.84 -9.44 6.41
N PRO A 199 -9.53 -9.14 7.69
CA PRO A 199 -8.70 -10.00 8.52
C PRO A 199 -9.41 -11.22 9.09
N SER A 200 -10.76 -11.27 9.08
CA SER A 200 -11.54 -12.28 9.77
C SER A 200 -12.55 -12.97 8.85
N ILE A 201 -12.65 -14.29 8.97
CA ILE A 201 -13.64 -15.09 8.23
C ILE A 201 -15.08 -14.73 8.59
N THR A 202 -15.34 -14.27 9.80
CA THR A 202 -16.67 -13.80 10.21
C THR A 202 -17.06 -12.48 9.53
N GLN A 203 -16.09 -11.62 9.23
CA GLN A 203 -16.31 -10.42 8.42
C GLN A 203 -16.55 -10.80 6.94
N VAL A 204 -15.82 -11.80 6.44
CA VAL A 204 -16.02 -12.36 5.10
C VAL A 204 -17.45 -12.88 4.94
N GLU A 205 -17.95 -13.66 5.90
CA GLU A 205 -19.33 -14.16 5.89
C GLU A 205 -20.34 -13.01 5.76
N LYS A 206 -20.20 -11.99 6.60
CA LYS A 206 -21.12 -10.83 6.60
C LYS A 206 -21.13 -10.07 5.27
N ILE A 207 -19.95 -9.79 4.70
CA ILE A 207 -19.89 -9.06 3.43
C ILE A 207 -20.44 -9.91 2.28
N VAL A 208 -20.17 -11.21 2.24
CA VAL A 208 -20.69 -12.11 1.20
C VAL A 208 -22.22 -12.16 1.23
N ILE A 209 -22.83 -12.28 2.42
CA ILE A 209 -24.28 -12.21 2.57
C ILE A 209 -24.79 -10.88 1.99
N LYS A 210 -24.14 -9.78 2.37
CA LYS A 210 -24.56 -8.44 1.94
C LYS A 210 -24.42 -8.22 0.44
N LEU A 211 -23.33 -8.69 -0.16
CA LEU A 211 -23.15 -8.64 -1.61
C LEU A 211 -24.22 -9.43 -2.36
N ASN A 212 -24.59 -10.62 -1.90
CA ASN A 212 -25.67 -11.42 -2.46
C ASN A 212 -27.03 -10.68 -2.37
N GLU A 213 -27.33 -10.04 -1.23
CA GLU A 213 -28.54 -9.23 -1.06
C GLU A 213 -28.64 -8.06 -2.07
N HIS A 214 -27.47 -7.57 -2.53
CA HIS A 214 -27.34 -6.48 -3.51
C HIS A 214 -27.06 -6.97 -4.94
N ASN A 215 -27.37 -8.24 -5.24
CA ASN A 215 -27.27 -8.84 -6.57
C ASN A 215 -25.87 -8.89 -7.17
N PHE A 216 -24.82 -8.88 -6.36
CA PHE A 216 -23.48 -9.20 -6.83
C PHE A 216 -23.39 -10.67 -7.21
N ILE A 217 -22.71 -10.97 -8.29
CA ILE A 217 -22.55 -12.33 -8.85
C ILE A 217 -21.06 -12.71 -8.90
N ASN A 218 -20.78 -14.01 -9.02
CA ASN A 218 -19.43 -14.55 -9.12
C ASN A 218 -18.52 -14.21 -7.91
N ILE A 219 -19.12 -14.16 -6.72
CA ILE A 219 -18.37 -13.85 -5.51
C ILE A 219 -17.32 -14.91 -5.26
N LYS A 220 -16.07 -14.48 -5.06
CA LYS A 220 -14.92 -15.32 -4.74
C LYS A 220 -14.29 -14.87 -3.44
N ILE A 221 -13.78 -15.84 -2.70
CA ILE A 221 -13.05 -15.62 -1.45
C ILE A 221 -11.69 -16.28 -1.62
N MET A 222 -10.62 -15.52 -1.38
CA MET A 222 -9.27 -16.06 -1.50
C MET A 222 -8.35 -15.52 -0.41
N GLU A 223 -7.31 -16.27 -0.14
CA GLU A 223 -6.20 -15.93 0.74
C GLU A 223 -4.89 -16.15 -0.02
N THR A 224 -3.93 -15.25 0.12
CA THR A 224 -2.65 -15.34 -0.58
C THR A 224 -1.57 -15.83 0.37
N LEU A 225 -0.93 -16.95 0.04
CA LEU A 225 0.22 -17.48 0.74
C LEU A 225 1.48 -17.27 -0.10
N ASN A 226 2.49 -16.62 0.47
CA ASN A 226 3.78 -16.41 -0.19
C ASN A 226 4.88 -17.13 0.59
N ARG A 227 5.61 -18.03 -0.07
CA ARG A 227 6.71 -18.78 0.51
C ARG A 227 8.03 -18.41 -0.15
N GLU A 228 8.88 -17.75 0.60
CA GLU A 228 10.21 -17.39 0.14
C GLU A 228 11.20 -18.56 0.29
N TRP A 229 12.20 -18.58 -0.59
CA TRP A 229 13.28 -19.57 -0.59
C TRP A 229 14.63 -18.90 -0.34
N ILE A 230 15.54 -19.65 0.26
CA ILE A 230 16.93 -19.28 0.45
C ILE A 230 17.76 -20.10 -0.52
N VAL A 231 18.60 -19.40 -1.27
CA VAL A 231 19.68 -20.01 -2.07
C VAL A 231 20.98 -19.37 -1.59
N ASP A 232 21.78 -20.13 -0.87
CA ASP A 232 23.09 -19.68 -0.38
C ASP A 232 24.08 -20.84 -0.53
N LYS A 233 25.03 -20.70 -1.44
CA LYS A 233 26.03 -21.71 -1.79
C LYS A 233 25.39 -23.08 -2.12
N LYS A 234 25.50 -24.05 -1.19
CA LYS A 234 24.92 -25.39 -1.31
C LYS A 234 23.54 -25.54 -0.64
N ILE A 235 23.06 -24.49 -0.01
CA ILE A 235 21.79 -24.52 0.71
C ILE A 235 20.70 -24.02 -0.24
N VAL A 236 19.72 -24.89 -0.54
CA VAL A 236 18.51 -24.53 -1.27
C VAL A 236 17.33 -25.06 -0.46
N ARG A 237 16.60 -24.17 0.18
CA ARG A 237 15.45 -24.52 1.02
C ARG A 237 14.47 -23.35 1.19
N PRO A 238 13.20 -23.62 1.50
CA PRO A 238 12.29 -22.55 1.90
C PRO A 238 12.77 -21.87 3.20
N LYS A 239 12.41 -20.61 3.37
CA LYS A 239 12.55 -19.95 4.67
C LYS A 239 11.70 -20.67 5.72
N ASN A 240 12.19 -20.76 6.94
CA ASN A 240 11.45 -21.36 8.06
C ASN A 240 10.26 -20.48 8.48
N GLU A 241 10.44 -19.17 8.40
CA GLU A 241 9.41 -18.19 8.71
C GLU A 241 8.59 -17.88 7.45
N MET A 242 7.29 -17.89 7.62
CA MET A 242 6.32 -17.50 6.60
C MET A 242 5.23 -16.67 7.26
N VAL A 243 4.83 -15.55 6.64
CA VAL A 243 3.62 -14.85 7.04
C VAL A 243 2.45 -15.66 6.49
N GLY A 244 1.81 -16.44 7.34
CA GLY A 244 0.71 -17.30 6.97
C GLY A 244 -0.52 -16.49 6.61
N HIS A 245 -1.22 -15.96 7.62
CA HIS A 245 -2.44 -15.18 7.42
C HIS A 245 -2.17 -13.67 7.51
N THR A 246 -2.71 -12.91 6.56
CA THR A 246 -2.71 -11.44 6.58
C THR A 246 -4.11 -10.87 6.40
N GLY A 247 -4.93 -11.50 5.58
CA GLY A 247 -6.31 -11.16 5.32
C GLY A 247 -6.88 -11.97 4.16
N PHE A 248 -8.19 -11.91 4.03
CA PHE A 248 -8.96 -12.48 2.93
C PHE A 248 -9.28 -11.39 1.91
N VAL A 249 -9.24 -11.74 0.65
CA VAL A 249 -9.75 -10.94 -0.46
C VAL A 249 -11.09 -11.53 -0.89
N VAL A 250 -12.14 -10.72 -0.83
CA VAL A 250 -13.50 -11.06 -1.31
C VAL A 250 -13.79 -10.19 -2.52
N SER A 251 -14.14 -10.80 -3.65
CA SER A 251 -14.47 -10.08 -4.89
C SER A 251 -15.74 -10.62 -5.52
#